data_64881db7af6cce619886f7a23354ff36
#
_entry.id   64881db7af6cce619886f7a23354ff36
#
_cell.length_a   1.000
_cell.length_b   1.000
_cell.length_c   1.000
_cell.angle_alpha   90.00
_cell.angle_beta   90.00
_cell.angle_gamma   90.00
#
_symmetry.space_group_name_H-M   'P 1'
#
loop_
_entity.id
_entity.type
_entity.pdbx_description
1 polymer ?
#
loop_
_entity_poly.entity_id
_entity_poly.type
_entity_poly.pdbx_seq_one_letter_code
_entity_poly.pdbx_strand_id
1 'polypeptide(L)'
;ILQNHLDASYAAIPDAEKLDLIVWPENASDISPLDSQLARAEIETLVKQFNAPISFGTITYRGEEAFNSTIFWEPGIGPTDFYDKKRPVPFAEYVPDRPFWRSLAPDLIDLVPRGYSFGTRDGIFSNDKFSAGSLICFEIAEDDIPRGLASEGAQLILSQTNNADFGYSDETFQQAAIARLRAIETGRAVINISTVGLSAIYLPNGSVLDELEWYTPDAMIQNVPLIEGSTPATSFGIWFDAFNALLSAAFIALGFRRKR
;
A
#
# COMPACT_ATOMS: atom_id res chain seq x y z
N ILE A 1 -2.81 -18.28 -4.82
CA ILE A 1 -3.15 -17.06 -4.05
C ILE A 1 -4.39 -16.43 -4.67
N LEU A 2 -4.40 -16.14 -5.97
CA LEU A 2 -5.55 -15.53 -6.68
C LEU A 2 -6.89 -16.21 -6.33
N GLN A 3 -6.95 -17.55 -6.41
CA GLN A 3 -8.18 -18.30 -6.12
C GLN A 3 -8.72 -18.06 -4.71
N ASN A 4 -7.84 -17.96 -3.72
CA ASN A 4 -8.27 -17.70 -2.33
C ASN A 4 -8.96 -16.35 -2.17
N HIS A 5 -8.46 -15.31 -2.88
CA HIS A 5 -9.08 -13.98 -2.86
C HIS A 5 -10.40 -13.93 -3.63
N LEU A 6 -10.51 -14.68 -4.73
CA LEU A 6 -11.76 -14.87 -5.45
C LEU A 6 -12.80 -15.56 -4.55
N ASP A 7 -12.45 -16.68 -3.95
CA ASP A 7 -13.35 -17.46 -3.08
C ASP A 7 -13.81 -16.62 -1.88
N ALA A 8 -12.90 -15.89 -1.23
CA ALA A 8 -13.23 -14.99 -0.14
C ALA A 8 -14.18 -13.86 -0.57
N SER A 9 -13.95 -13.27 -1.73
CA SER A 9 -14.82 -12.21 -2.27
C SER A 9 -16.21 -12.74 -2.59
N TYR A 10 -16.33 -13.89 -3.27
CA TYR A 10 -17.62 -14.49 -3.57
C TYR A 10 -18.39 -14.94 -2.32
N ALA A 11 -17.67 -15.37 -1.27
CA ALA A 11 -18.28 -15.78 -0.01
C ALA A 11 -18.76 -14.57 0.83
N ALA A 12 -18.02 -13.47 0.80
CA ALA A 12 -18.27 -12.33 1.66
C ALA A 12 -19.26 -11.30 1.09
N ILE A 13 -19.29 -11.12 -0.24
CA ILE A 13 -20.09 -10.07 -0.88
C ILE A 13 -21.50 -10.63 -1.17
N PRO A 14 -22.56 -10.10 -0.52
CA PRO A 14 -23.92 -10.51 -0.85
C PRO A 14 -24.31 -10.12 -2.27
N ASP A 15 -25.11 -10.94 -2.95
CA ASP A 15 -25.52 -10.74 -4.36
C ASP A 15 -26.24 -9.40 -4.62
N ALA A 16 -26.86 -8.81 -3.61
CA ALA A 16 -27.59 -7.55 -3.71
C ALA A 16 -26.77 -6.32 -3.28
N GLU A 17 -25.54 -6.51 -2.80
CA GLU A 17 -24.69 -5.42 -2.31
C GLU A 17 -24.16 -4.59 -3.47
N LYS A 18 -24.28 -3.25 -3.34
CA LYS A 18 -23.67 -2.33 -4.28
C LYS A 18 -22.34 -1.86 -3.72
N LEU A 19 -21.28 -2.27 -4.38
CA LEU A 19 -19.93 -1.84 -4.05
C LEU A 19 -19.45 -0.73 -4.97
N ASP A 20 -18.68 0.20 -4.43
CA ASP A 20 -18.00 1.23 -5.20
C ASP A 20 -16.55 0.84 -5.51
N LEU A 21 -15.94 -0.04 -4.70
CA LEU A 21 -14.58 -0.52 -4.87
C LEU A 21 -14.38 -1.86 -4.14
N ILE A 22 -13.65 -2.76 -4.76
CA ILE A 22 -13.08 -3.97 -4.13
C ILE A 22 -11.59 -3.71 -3.95
N VAL A 23 -11.04 -4.04 -2.77
CA VAL A 23 -9.61 -3.87 -2.48
C VAL A 23 -9.03 -5.20 -2.02
N TRP A 24 -8.02 -5.69 -2.75
CA TRP A 24 -7.23 -6.84 -2.35
C TRP A 24 -5.81 -6.41 -1.95
N PRO A 25 -5.10 -7.22 -1.16
CA PRO A 25 -3.77 -6.86 -0.66
C PRO A 25 -2.68 -6.88 -1.74
N GLU A 26 -1.45 -6.59 -1.31
CA GLU A 26 -0.23 -6.76 -2.08
C GLU A 26 -0.05 -8.22 -2.50
N ASN A 27 0.35 -8.45 -3.76
CA ASN A 27 0.56 -9.79 -4.34
C ASN A 27 -0.65 -10.72 -4.24
N ALA A 28 -1.87 -10.17 -4.17
CA ALA A 28 -3.11 -10.92 -4.14
C ALA A 28 -3.34 -11.76 -5.41
N SER A 29 -2.82 -11.31 -6.53
CA SER A 29 -2.74 -12.10 -7.76
C SER A 29 -1.30 -12.55 -7.97
N ASP A 30 -1.01 -13.81 -7.65
CA ASP A 30 0.29 -14.45 -7.88
C ASP A 30 0.57 -14.75 -9.35
N ILE A 31 -0.46 -14.64 -10.18
CA ILE A 31 -0.36 -14.72 -11.64
C ILE A 31 -0.89 -13.42 -12.22
N SER A 32 -0.01 -12.66 -12.89
CA SER A 32 -0.41 -11.38 -13.49
C SER A 32 -1.51 -11.57 -14.53
N PRO A 33 -2.68 -10.90 -14.39
CA PRO A 33 -3.74 -10.94 -15.39
C PRO A 33 -3.38 -10.21 -16.69
N LEU A 34 -2.23 -9.52 -16.72
CA LEU A 34 -1.69 -8.93 -17.95
C LEU A 34 -1.05 -10.01 -18.84
N ASP A 35 -0.51 -11.06 -18.22
CA ASP A 35 0.24 -12.12 -18.89
C ASP A 35 -0.55 -13.43 -18.99
N SER A 36 -1.61 -13.60 -18.16
CA SER A 36 -2.44 -14.81 -18.12
C SER A 36 -3.88 -14.51 -18.52
N GLN A 37 -4.34 -15.14 -19.58
CA GLN A 37 -5.74 -15.06 -20.01
C GLN A 37 -6.71 -15.64 -18.98
N LEU A 38 -6.30 -16.68 -18.23
CA LEU A 38 -7.12 -17.27 -17.19
C LEU A 38 -7.30 -16.29 -16.03
N ALA A 39 -6.20 -15.76 -15.48
CA ALA A 39 -6.27 -14.79 -14.39
C ALA A 39 -7.07 -13.53 -14.81
N ARG A 40 -6.90 -13.07 -16.06
CA ARG A 40 -7.69 -11.99 -16.63
C ARG A 40 -9.19 -12.31 -16.62
N ALA A 41 -9.58 -13.49 -17.08
CA ALA A 41 -10.98 -13.90 -17.14
C ALA A 41 -11.62 -14.00 -15.75
N GLU A 42 -10.87 -14.46 -14.75
CA GLU A 42 -11.33 -14.55 -13.37
C GLU A 42 -11.56 -13.15 -12.76
N ILE A 43 -10.59 -12.23 -12.90
CA ILE A 43 -10.75 -10.83 -12.43
C ILE A 43 -11.93 -10.16 -13.15
N GLU A 44 -12.03 -10.31 -14.47
CA GLU A 44 -13.11 -9.72 -15.26
C GLU A 44 -14.49 -10.28 -14.86
N THR A 45 -14.57 -11.56 -14.50
CA THR A 45 -15.80 -12.19 -14.01
C THR A 45 -16.20 -11.60 -12.66
N LEU A 46 -15.24 -11.46 -11.73
CA LEU A 46 -15.48 -10.85 -10.41
C LEU A 46 -16.04 -9.43 -10.53
N VAL A 47 -15.31 -8.56 -11.25
CA VAL A 47 -15.71 -7.14 -11.36
C VAL A 47 -17.03 -6.95 -12.10
N LYS A 48 -17.37 -7.82 -13.06
CA LYS A 48 -18.67 -7.81 -13.75
C LYS A 48 -19.80 -8.28 -12.85
N GLN A 49 -19.59 -9.33 -12.07
CA GLN A 49 -20.61 -9.87 -11.17
C GLN A 49 -21.04 -8.82 -10.15
N PHE A 50 -20.09 -8.12 -9.52
CA PHE A 50 -20.38 -7.11 -8.51
C PHE A 50 -20.54 -5.70 -9.09
N ASN A 51 -20.32 -5.53 -10.39
CA ASN A 51 -20.32 -4.23 -11.08
C ASN A 51 -19.54 -3.15 -10.34
N ALA A 52 -18.36 -3.54 -9.82
CA ALA A 52 -17.46 -2.71 -9.04
C ALA A 52 -16.02 -2.81 -9.55
N PRO A 53 -15.26 -1.71 -9.61
CA PRO A 53 -13.84 -1.77 -9.89
C PRO A 53 -13.09 -2.47 -8.75
N ILE A 54 -11.90 -2.98 -9.06
CA ILE A 54 -11.01 -3.59 -8.09
C ILE A 54 -9.61 -2.97 -8.13
N SER A 55 -9.01 -2.78 -6.95
CA SER A 55 -7.58 -2.48 -6.76
C SER A 55 -6.90 -3.68 -6.14
N PHE A 56 -5.86 -4.22 -6.78
CA PHE A 56 -5.17 -5.43 -6.31
C PHE A 56 -3.68 -5.42 -6.66
N GLY A 57 -2.89 -6.05 -5.78
CA GLY A 57 -1.44 -6.20 -5.97
C GLY A 57 -1.08 -7.42 -6.83
N THR A 58 -0.08 -7.24 -7.68
CA THR A 58 0.55 -8.31 -8.49
C THR A 58 1.96 -7.90 -8.90
N ILE A 59 2.73 -8.85 -9.43
CA ILE A 59 4.01 -8.54 -10.06
C ILE A 59 3.79 -8.33 -11.56
N THR A 60 4.31 -7.22 -12.08
CA THR A 60 4.26 -6.91 -13.52
C THR A 60 5.65 -6.91 -14.12
N TYR A 61 5.73 -7.20 -15.42
CA TYR A 61 7.00 -7.26 -16.14
C TYR A 61 6.98 -6.30 -17.33
N ARG A 62 8.09 -5.57 -17.53
CA ARG A 62 8.35 -4.71 -18.70
C ARG A 62 9.74 -4.98 -19.21
N GLY A 63 9.83 -5.82 -20.23
CA GLY A 63 11.11 -6.37 -20.68
C GLY A 63 11.74 -7.26 -19.61
N GLU A 64 12.95 -6.92 -19.17
CA GLU A 64 13.66 -7.65 -18.11
C GLU A 64 13.35 -7.11 -16.69
N GLU A 65 12.66 -5.99 -16.59
CA GLU A 65 12.32 -5.35 -15.31
C GLU A 65 11.06 -5.94 -14.70
N ALA A 66 11.11 -6.19 -13.39
CA ALA A 66 9.98 -6.63 -12.59
C ALA A 66 9.57 -5.51 -11.62
N PHE A 67 8.28 -5.29 -11.48
CA PHE A 67 7.71 -4.28 -10.59
C PHE A 67 6.71 -4.93 -9.64
N ASN A 68 6.76 -4.52 -8.38
CA ASN A 68 5.68 -4.76 -7.45
C ASN A 68 4.60 -3.71 -7.72
N SER A 69 3.46 -4.14 -8.22
CA SER A 69 2.46 -3.22 -8.80
C SER A 69 1.10 -3.41 -8.18
N THR A 70 0.35 -2.31 -8.07
CA THR A 70 -1.09 -2.31 -7.90
C THR A 70 -1.76 -2.00 -9.23
N ILE A 71 -2.78 -2.77 -9.59
CA ILE A 71 -3.60 -2.56 -10.78
C ILE A 71 -4.98 -2.07 -10.34
N PHE A 72 -5.48 -1.02 -10.99
CA PHE A 72 -6.86 -0.61 -10.94
C PHE A 72 -7.60 -1.14 -12.17
N TRP A 73 -8.67 -1.90 -11.95
CA TRP A 73 -9.38 -2.62 -13.00
C TRP A 73 -10.87 -2.31 -12.95
N GLU A 74 -11.42 -1.86 -14.07
CA GLU A 74 -12.83 -1.49 -14.17
C GLU A 74 -13.66 -2.53 -14.94
N PRO A 75 -14.91 -2.75 -14.51
CA PRO A 75 -15.81 -3.71 -15.15
C PRO A 75 -16.02 -3.39 -16.63
N GLY A 76 -15.79 -4.37 -17.51
CA GLY A 76 -16.02 -4.25 -18.96
C GLY A 76 -14.99 -3.38 -19.71
N ILE A 77 -14.07 -2.73 -19.01
CA ILE A 77 -12.98 -1.94 -19.59
C ILE A 77 -11.64 -2.69 -19.46
N GLY A 78 -11.39 -3.26 -18.29
CA GLY A 78 -10.14 -3.92 -17.95
C GLY A 78 -9.23 -3.04 -17.10
N PRO A 79 -7.89 -3.23 -17.17
CA PRO A 79 -6.95 -2.43 -16.41
C PRO A 79 -6.94 -0.98 -16.92
N THR A 80 -7.30 -0.03 -16.07
CA THR A 80 -7.38 1.40 -16.42
C THR A 80 -6.21 2.18 -15.85
N ASP A 81 -5.60 1.72 -14.76
CA ASP A 81 -4.44 2.37 -14.18
C ASP A 81 -3.52 1.39 -13.43
N PHE A 82 -2.27 1.83 -13.21
CA PHE A 82 -1.20 1.07 -12.57
C PHE A 82 -0.41 1.96 -11.63
N TYR A 83 -0.05 1.41 -10.47
CA TYR A 83 0.94 1.99 -9.58
C TYR A 83 2.05 0.98 -9.35
N ASP A 84 3.30 1.35 -9.62
CA ASP A 84 4.48 0.56 -9.29
C ASP A 84 5.08 1.11 -7.99
N LYS A 85 5.45 0.22 -7.09
CA LYS A 85 6.06 0.58 -5.81
C LYS A 85 7.26 1.51 -5.99
N LYS A 86 7.18 2.72 -5.45
CA LYS A 86 8.24 3.74 -5.57
C LYS A 86 9.41 3.48 -4.63
N ARG A 87 9.15 2.81 -3.50
CA ARG A 87 10.12 2.52 -2.46
C ARG A 87 10.20 1.02 -2.16
N PRO A 88 10.76 0.21 -3.08
CA PRO A 88 11.06 -1.19 -2.77
C PRO A 88 11.95 -1.31 -1.53
N VAL A 89 11.75 -2.37 -0.74
CA VAL A 89 12.47 -2.57 0.53
C VAL A 89 13.92 -2.99 0.27
N PRO A 90 14.90 -2.22 0.77
CA PRO A 90 16.31 -2.60 0.64
C PRO A 90 16.60 -3.97 1.28
N PHE A 91 17.40 -4.79 0.60
CA PHE A 91 17.80 -6.14 1.00
C PHE A 91 16.68 -7.19 1.08
N ALA A 92 15.44 -6.81 0.78
CA ALA A 92 14.32 -7.72 0.64
C ALA A 92 13.80 -7.75 -0.80
N GLU A 93 13.52 -6.57 -1.34
CA GLU A 93 12.96 -6.41 -2.70
C GLU A 93 14.02 -5.98 -3.73
N TYR A 94 15.11 -5.37 -3.30
CA TYR A 94 16.28 -5.08 -4.13
C TYR A 94 17.54 -5.00 -3.27
N VAL A 95 18.70 -5.07 -3.90
CA VAL A 95 19.98 -4.92 -3.22
C VAL A 95 20.68 -3.67 -3.75
N PRO A 96 20.80 -2.59 -2.93
CA PRO A 96 21.56 -1.41 -3.33
C PRO A 96 23.04 -1.79 -3.48
N ASP A 97 23.72 -1.27 -4.51
CA ASP A 97 25.13 -1.62 -4.82
C ASP A 97 25.44 -3.13 -4.65
N ARG A 98 24.64 -3.95 -5.34
CA ARG A 98 24.71 -5.41 -5.26
C ARG A 98 26.12 -5.99 -5.42
N PRO A 99 27.00 -5.49 -6.33
CA PRO A 99 28.36 -5.98 -6.44
C PRO A 99 29.18 -5.81 -5.15
N PHE A 100 29.04 -4.67 -4.48
CA PHE A 100 29.70 -4.40 -3.21
C PHE A 100 29.24 -5.37 -2.11
N TRP A 101 27.94 -5.44 -1.87
CA TRP A 101 27.40 -6.28 -0.80
C TRP A 101 27.59 -7.77 -1.05
N ARG A 102 27.51 -8.22 -2.31
CA ARG A 102 27.76 -9.61 -2.68
C ARG A 102 29.20 -10.03 -2.43
N SER A 103 30.17 -9.10 -2.50
CA SER A 103 31.55 -9.38 -2.16
C SER A 103 31.77 -9.67 -0.68
N LEU A 104 30.89 -9.17 0.21
CA LEU A 104 30.98 -9.32 1.66
C LEU A 104 30.13 -10.48 2.19
N ALA A 105 28.96 -10.71 1.63
CA ALA A 105 27.98 -11.69 2.11
C ALA A 105 27.20 -12.33 0.94
N PRO A 106 27.87 -13.12 0.06
CA PRO A 106 27.24 -13.65 -1.16
C PRO A 106 25.99 -14.46 -0.86
N ASP A 107 26.01 -15.34 0.14
CA ASP A 107 24.89 -16.24 0.46
C ASP A 107 23.62 -15.47 0.86
N LEU A 108 23.77 -14.34 1.57
CA LEU A 108 22.64 -13.49 1.94
C LEU A 108 22.10 -12.68 0.76
N ILE A 109 23.00 -12.14 -0.05
CA ILE A 109 22.63 -11.28 -1.18
C ILE A 109 21.97 -12.11 -2.30
N ASP A 110 22.37 -13.35 -2.48
CA ASP A 110 21.82 -14.26 -3.49
C ASP A 110 20.43 -14.81 -3.08
N LEU A 111 19.96 -14.58 -1.84
CA LEU A 111 18.56 -14.81 -1.43
C LEU A 111 17.59 -13.83 -2.11
N VAL A 112 18.07 -12.67 -2.56
CA VAL A 112 17.29 -11.71 -3.37
C VAL A 112 17.70 -11.90 -4.85
N PRO A 113 17.11 -12.86 -5.59
CA PRO A 113 17.59 -13.24 -6.91
C PRO A 113 17.36 -12.16 -7.96
N ARG A 114 16.22 -11.45 -7.88
CA ARG A 114 15.89 -10.29 -8.72
C ARG A 114 15.52 -9.12 -7.85
N GLY A 115 16.01 -7.94 -8.21
CA GLY A 115 15.51 -6.71 -7.63
C GLY A 115 14.26 -6.25 -8.36
N TYR A 116 13.30 -5.70 -7.64
CA TYR A 116 12.23 -4.92 -8.27
C TYR A 116 12.77 -3.56 -8.72
N SER A 117 12.29 -3.13 -9.87
CA SER A 117 12.50 -1.77 -10.37
C SER A 117 11.60 -0.78 -9.62
N PHE A 118 12.04 0.48 -9.58
CA PHE A 118 11.37 1.54 -8.83
C PHE A 118 10.26 2.18 -9.67
N GLY A 119 9.09 2.36 -9.08
CA GLY A 119 8.02 3.18 -9.65
C GLY A 119 8.40 4.66 -9.68
N THR A 120 7.79 5.40 -10.59
CA THR A 120 8.08 6.83 -10.81
C THR A 120 6.85 7.73 -10.68
N ARG A 121 5.63 7.16 -10.69
CA ARG A 121 4.36 7.89 -10.59
C ARG A 121 3.79 7.79 -9.18
N ASP A 122 2.92 8.73 -8.84
CA ASP A 122 2.06 8.60 -7.67
C ASP A 122 0.86 7.69 -7.98
N GLY A 123 0.43 6.95 -6.98
CA GLY A 123 -0.64 5.96 -7.10
C GLY A 123 -2.01 6.59 -6.90
N ILE A 124 -2.43 7.51 -7.76
CA ILE A 124 -3.78 8.08 -7.70
C ILE A 124 -4.68 7.36 -8.69
N PHE A 125 -5.69 6.66 -8.19
CA PHE A 125 -6.73 6.01 -8.97
C PHE A 125 -8.03 6.78 -8.82
N SER A 126 -8.59 7.25 -9.93
CA SER A 126 -9.79 8.08 -9.91
C SER A 126 -10.83 7.60 -10.92
N ASN A 127 -12.08 7.67 -10.52
CA ASN A 127 -13.24 7.50 -11.39
C ASN A 127 -14.31 8.56 -11.05
N ASP A 128 -15.52 8.41 -11.59
CA ASP A 128 -16.62 9.37 -11.36
C ASP A 128 -17.10 9.42 -9.90
N LYS A 129 -16.72 8.45 -9.05
CA LYS A 129 -17.22 8.33 -7.68
C LYS A 129 -16.20 8.74 -6.63
N PHE A 130 -14.93 8.46 -6.84
CA PHE A 130 -13.87 8.71 -5.85
C PHE A 130 -12.48 8.87 -6.48
N SER A 131 -11.57 9.40 -5.67
CA SER A 131 -10.13 9.40 -5.92
C SER A 131 -9.43 8.69 -4.76
N ALA A 132 -8.75 7.58 -5.04
CA ALA A 132 -8.04 6.77 -4.06
C ALA A 132 -6.54 6.87 -4.26
N GLY A 133 -5.80 7.08 -3.17
CA GLY A 133 -4.34 7.00 -3.15
C GLY A 133 -3.89 5.59 -2.81
N SER A 134 -3.10 4.95 -3.67
CA SER A 134 -2.54 3.63 -3.43
C SER A 134 -1.07 3.71 -3.03
N LEU A 135 -0.69 2.91 -2.04
CA LEU A 135 0.69 2.67 -1.64
C LEU A 135 0.86 1.19 -1.27
N ILE A 136 2.10 0.70 -1.37
CA ILE A 136 2.38 -0.72 -1.22
C ILE A 136 3.29 -0.95 -0.01
N CYS A 137 2.74 -1.67 1.00
CA CYS A 137 3.48 -2.24 2.12
C CYS A 137 4.29 -1.21 2.91
N PHE A 138 5.64 -1.30 2.87
CA PHE A 138 6.57 -0.42 3.58
C PHE A 138 6.38 1.07 3.28
N GLU A 139 5.80 1.42 2.14
CA GLU A 139 5.55 2.81 1.75
C GLU A 139 4.64 3.57 2.73
N ILE A 140 3.83 2.86 3.53
CA ILE A 140 3.05 3.48 4.60
C ILE A 140 3.94 4.11 5.68
N ALA A 141 5.18 3.64 5.84
CA ALA A 141 6.15 4.19 6.79
C ALA A 141 6.86 5.45 6.26
N GLU A 142 6.87 5.65 4.94
CA GLU A 142 7.47 6.83 4.30
C GLU A 142 6.57 8.05 4.47
N ASP A 143 7.10 9.17 4.96
CA ASP A 143 6.29 10.35 5.25
C ASP A 143 5.80 11.07 3.98
N ASP A 144 6.61 11.09 2.94
CA ASP A 144 6.36 11.82 1.70
C ASP A 144 5.25 11.17 0.86
N ILE A 145 5.11 9.85 0.86
CA ILE A 145 4.15 9.14 0.01
C ILE A 145 2.71 9.38 0.46
N PRO A 146 2.27 9.07 1.71
CA PRO A 146 0.89 9.34 2.13
C PRO A 146 0.52 10.83 2.10
N ARG A 147 1.46 11.72 2.47
CA ARG A 147 1.26 13.18 2.39
C ARG A 147 1.10 13.65 0.94
N GLY A 148 1.91 13.11 0.02
CA GLY A 148 1.82 13.37 -1.41
C GLY A 148 0.47 12.98 -1.96
N LEU A 149 0.03 11.74 -1.73
CA LEU A 149 -1.27 11.24 -2.17
C LEU A 149 -2.43 12.12 -1.70
N ALA A 150 -2.43 12.51 -0.41
CA ALA A 150 -3.46 13.41 0.12
C ALA A 150 -3.40 14.81 -0.52
N SER A 151 -2.21 15.34 -0.80
CA SER A 151 -1.99 16.65 -1.42
C SER A 151 -2.39 16.66 -2.91
N GLU A 152 -2.29 15.53 -3.59
CA GLU A 152 -2.69 15.32 -4.98
C GLU A 152 -4.18 14.99 -5.14
N GLY A 153 -4.95 15.02 -4.05
CA GLY A 153 -6.40 14.92 -4.09
C GLY A 153 -6.97 13.53 -3.80
N ALA A 154 -6.17 12.59 -3.28
CA ALA A 154 -6.72 11.35 -2.77
C ALA A 154 -7.73 11.63 -1.66
N GLN A 155 -8.94 11.04 -1.75
CA GLN A 155 -10.00 11.15 -0.77
C GLN A 155 -9.97 10.04 0.28
N LEU A 156 -9.29 8.92 -0.02
CA LEU A 156 -8.96 7.80 0.86
C LEU A 156 -7.62 7.21 0.44
N ILE A 157 -7.00 6.43 1.32
CA ILE A 157 -5.71 5.78 1.06
C ILE A 157 -5.89 4.27 1.14
N LEU A 158 -5.38 3.56 0.13
CA LEU A 158 -5.29 2.12 0.06
C LEU A 158 -3.86 1.70 0.43
N SER A 159 -3.70 1.08 1.59
CA SER A 159 -2.43 0.50 2.05
C SER A 159 -2.49 -1.01 1.85
N GLN A 160 -1.97 -1.46 0.72
CA GLN A 160 -2.02 -2.86 0.30
C GLN A 160 -0.72 -3.55 0.69
N THR A 161 -0.78 -4.51 1.62
CA THR A 161 0.40 -5.11 2.24
C THR A 161 0.44 -6.62 2.09
N ASN A 162 1.65 -7.18 2.18
CA ASN A 162 1.87 -8.61 2.33
C ASN A 162 2.80 -8.83 3.53
N ASN A 163 2.24 -9.29 4.64
CA ASN A 163 2.98 -9.54 5.87
C ASN A 163 3.41 -11.01 6.05
N ALA A 164 3.39 -11.83 4.99
CA ALA A 164 3.72 -13.24 5.08
C ALA A 164 5.14 -13.49 5.61
N ASP A 165 6.10 -12.66 5.21
CA ASP A 165 7.51 -12.78 5.64
C ASP A 165 7.73 -12.35 7.10
N PHE A 166 6.81 -11.60 7.69
CA PHE A 166 6.88 -11.21 9.10
C PHE A 166 6.53 -12.34 10.06
N GLY A 167 5.83 -13.38 9.57
CA GLY A 167 5.38 -14.48 10.42
C GLY A 167 4.51 -13.98 11.59
N TYR A 168 4.65 -14.62 12.74
CA TYR A 168 3.96 -14.26 13.98
C TYR A 168 4.79 -13.22 14.80
N SER A 169 5.25 -12.16 14.16
CA SER A 169 6.00 -11.09 14.82
C SER A 169 5.14 -9.86 15.07
N ASP A 170 5.63 -8.95 15.92
CA ASP A 170 4.96 -7.68 16.21
C ASP A 170 5.02 -6.68 15.03
N GLU A 171 5.75 -6.99 13.95
CA GLU A 171 5.93 -6.09 12.82
C GLU A 171 4.62 -5.79 12.10
N THR A 172 3.69 -6.76 12.01
CA THR A 172 2.35 -6.53 11.43
C THR A 172 1.55 -5.51 12.23
N PHE A 173 1.63 -5.54 13.56
CA PHE A 173 0.95 -4.58 14.44
C PHE A 173 1.60 -3.19 14.37
N GLN A 174 2.93 -3.13 14.23
CA GLN A 174 3.65 -1.87 14.05
C GLN A 174 3.25 -1.21 12.72
N GLN A 175 3.18 -1.96 11.64
CA GLN A 175 2.76 -1.45 10.33
C GLN A 175 1.30 -0.96 10.39
N ALA A 176 0.40 -1.71 10.98
CA ALA A 176 -1.00 -1.31 11.18
C ALA A 176 -1.13 -0.05 12.04
N ALA A 177 -0.29 0.09 13.09
CA ALA A 177 -0.24 1.30 13.91
C ALA A 177 0.24 2.53 13.11
N ILE A 178 1.20 2.35 12.20
CA ILE A 178 1.63 3.41 11.28
C ILE A 178 0.49 3.78 10.33
N ALA A 179 -0.22 2.81 9.75
CA ALA A 179 -1.38 3.08 8.90
C ALA A 179 -2.46 3.90 9.62
N ARG A 180 -2.71 3.61 10.91
CA ARG A 180 -3.59 4.38 11.76
C ARG A 180 -3.10 5.82 11.98
N LEU A 181 -1.80 6.03 12.18
CA LEU A 181 -1.21 7.37 12.28
C LEU A 181 -1.34 8.13 10.96
N ARG A 182 -1.16 7.47 9.82
CA ARG A 182 -1.35 8.10 8.51
C ARG A 182 -2.79 8.56 8.28
N ALA A 183 -3.78 7.83 8.80
CA ALA A 183 -5.17 8.29 8.73
C ALA A 183 -5.35 9.64 9.45
N ILE A 184 -4.78 9.81 10.65
CA ILE A 184 -4.82 11.06 11.40
C ILE A 184 -4.02 12.15 10.69
N GLU A 185 -2.81 11.84 10.26
CA GLU A 185 -1.88 12.77 9.63
C GLU A 185 -2.45 13.36 8.33
N THR A 186 -2.99 12.51 7.48
CA THR A 186 -3.52 12.92 6.17
C THR A 186 -4.96 13.41 6.23
N GLY A 187 -5.68 13.11 7.32
CA GLY A 187 -7.12 13.37 7.44
C GLY A 187 -7.94 12.52 6.47
N ARG A 188 -7.41 11.35 6.06
CA ARG A 188 -8.06 10.42 5.14
C ARG A 188 -8.40 9.12 5.86
N ALA A 189 -9.45 8.43 5.41
CA ALA A 189 -9.59 7.04 5.79
C ALA A 189 -8.46 6.23 5.15
N VAL A 190 -7.88 5.29 5.92
CA VAL A 190 -6.85 4.36 5.43
C VAL A 190 -7.40 2.96 5.49
N ILE A 191 -7.49 2.32 4.32
CA ILE A 191 -7.83 0.91 4.19
C ILE A 191 -6.52 0.13 4.17
N ASN A 192 -6.13 -0.39 5.33
CA ASN A 192 -4.97 -1.26 5.47
C ASN A 192 -5.41 -2.70 5.28
N ILE A 193 -5.06 -3.28 4.15
CA ILE A 193 -5.42 -4.67 3.79
C ILE A 193 -4.16 -5.51 3.61
N SER A 194 -4.11 -6.66 4.29
CA SER A 194 -2.93 -7.53 4.30
C SER A 194 -3.28 -8.96 3.93
N THR A 195 -2.35 -9.64 3.27
CA THR A 195 -2.50 -11.05 2.89
C THR A 195 -2.71 -11.97 4.11
N VAL A 196 -1.93 -11.79 5.17
CA VAL A 196 -2.00 -12.60 6.41
C VAL A 196 -1.87 -11.76 7.67
N GLY A 197 -1.53 -10.48 7.54
CA GLY A 197 -1.36 -9.58 8.66
C GLY A 197 -2.67 -8.97 9.16
N LEU A 198 -2.55 -7.98 10.03
CA LEU A 198 -3.69 -7.24 10.55
C LEU A 198 -4.28 -6.35 9.45
N SER A 199 -5.52 -6.65 9.07
CA SER A 199 -6.30 -5.81 8.15
C SER A 199 -7.28 -4.96 8.94
N ALA A 200 -7.33 -3.65 8.66
CA ALA A 200 -8.25 -2.73 9.33
C ALA A 200 -8.57 -1.50 8.47
N ILE A 201 -9.72 -0.90 8.72
CA ILE A 201 -10.12 0.37 8.15
C ILE A 201 -10.03 1.43 9.26
N TYR A 202 -9.11 2.38 9.08
CA TYR A 202 -8.90 3.49 10.00
C TYR A 202 -9.59 4.76 9.50
N LEU A 203 -10.41 5.37 10.36
CA LEU A 203 -11.05 6.66 10.07
C LEU A 203 -10.05 7.82 10.25
N PRO A 204 -10.33 9.02 9.71
CA PRO A 204 -9.44 10.19 9.79
C PRO A 204 -9.07 10.64 11.20
N ASN A 205 -9.86 10.27 12.20
CA ASN A 205 -9.57 10.53 13.62
C ASN A 205 -8.75 9.41 14.29
N GLY A 206 -8.34 8.40 13.53
CA GLY A 206 -7.61 7.24 14.00
C GLY A 206 -8.46 6.16 14.70
N SER A 207 -9.78 6.29 14.75
CA SER A 207 -10.63 5.19 15.22
C SER A 207 -10.69 4.07 14.20
N VAL A 208 -10.84 2.83 14.69
CA VAL A 208 -11.06 1.65 13.85
C VAL A 208 -12.53 1.62 13.47
N LEU A 209 -12.81 1.54 12.15
CA LEU A 209 -14.15 1.33 11.64
C LEU A 209 -14.48 -0.17 11.60
N ASP A 210 -13.52 -0.98 11.14
CA ASP A 210 -13.60 -2.43 11.07
C ASP A 210 -12.21 -3.03 11.07
N GLU A 211 -12.07 -4.28 11.51
CA GLU A 211 -10.79 -4.99 11.53
C GLU A 211 -10.96 -6.50 11.40
N LEU A 212 -9.98 -7.17 10.82
CA LEU A 212 -9.91 -8.63 10.72
C LEU A 212 -8.79 -9.16 11.59
N GLU A 213 -9.02 -10.33 12.19
CA GLU A 213 -7.96 -11.07 12.87
C GLU A 213 -6.90 -11.54 11.86
N TRP A 214 -5.64 -11.42 12.22
CA TRP A 214 -4.56 -11.90 11.37
C TRP A 214 -4.59 -13.42 11.18
N TYR A 215 -4.07 -13.87 10.05
CA TYR A 215 -4.12 -15.28 9.62
C TYR A 215 -5.55 -15.87 9.52
N THR A 216 -6.57 -15.05 9.50
CA THR A 216 -7.96 -15.46 9.35
C THR A 216 -8.50 -14.98 8.01
N PRO A 217 -8.92 -15.89 7.11
CA PRO A 217 -9.56 -15.50 5.86
C PRO A 217 -10.94 -14.87 6.14
N ASP A 218 -11.08 -13.58 5.85
CA ASP A 218 -12.34 -12.86 6.01
C ASP A 218 -12.34 -11.60 5.11
N ALA A 219 -13.45 -10.83 5.13
CA ALA A 219 -13.59 -9.59 4.39
C ALA A 219 -14.37 -8.54 5.20
N MET A 220 -14.03 -7.28 4.98
CA MET A 220 -14.74 -6.12 5.53
C MET A 220 -15.59 -5.48 4.45
N ILE A 221 -16.86 -5.19 4.73
CA ILE A 221 -17.75 -4.42 3.85
C ILE A 221 -18.23 -3.21 4.63
N GLN A 222 -17.73 -2.03 4.27
CA GLN A 222 -17.97 -0.80 5.02
C GLN A 222 -18.18 0.42 4.12
N ASN A 223 -18.97 1.38 4.59
CA ASN A 223 -19.05 2.70 4.00
C ASN A 223 -17.91 3.56 4.54
N VAL A 224 -16.96 3.89 3.68
CA VAL A 224 -15.76 4.66 4.03
C VAL A 224 -15.94 6.12 3.63
N PRO A 225 -15.68 7.10 4.52
CA PRO A 225 -15.84 8.51 4.17
C PRO A 225 -14.78 8.95 3.15
N LEU A 226 -15.23 9.68 2.13
CA LEU A 226 -14.37 10.35 1.16
C LEU A 226 -14.12 11.78 1.65
N ILE A 227 -12.86 12.11 1.96
CA ILE A 227 -12.47 13.39 2.56
C ILE A 227 -11.61 14.19 1.61
N GLU A 228 -11.93 15.47 1.47
CA GLU A 228 -11.13 16.46 0.73
C GLU A 228 -10.46 17.45 1.67
N GLY A 229 -9.58 18.28 1.10
CA GLY A 229 -8.85 19.31 1.84
C GLY A 229 -7.51 18.82 2.38
N SER A 230 -6.88 19.62 3.23
CA SER A 230 -5.55 19.36 3.78
C SER A 230 -5.53 19.48 5.30
N THR A 231 -4.66 18.71 5.93
CA THR A 231 -4.34 18.86 7.36
C THR A 231 -3.12 19.77 7.53
N PRO A 232 -2.85 20.27 8.75
CA PRO A 232 -1.60 20.94 9.04
C PRO A 232 -0.36 20.09 8.70
N ALA A 233 -0.44 18.76 8.90
CA ALA A 233 0.65 17.84 8.61
C ALA A 233 0.92 17.72 7.10
N THR A 234 -0.11 17.62 6.27
CA THR A 234 0.05 17.58 4.81
C THR A 234 0.50 18.93 4.25
N SER A 235 0.06 20.06 4.84
CA SER A 235 0.40 21.41 4.35
C SER A 235 1.77 21.89 4.78
N PHE A 236 2.20 21.57 6.00
CA PHE A 236 3.39 22.14 6.64
C PHE A 236 4.37 21.08 7.16
N GLY A 237 4.11 19.79 7.00
CA GLY A 237 4.89 18.71 7.61
C GLY A 237 6.38 18.82 7.33
N ILE A 238 6.79 19.04 6.08
CA ILE A 238 8.19 19.19 5.70
C ILE A 238 8.88 20.38 6.39
N TRP A 239 8.16 21.50 6.59
CA TRP A 239 8.68 22.66 7.30
C TRP A 239 8.83 22.42 8.80
N PHE A 240 7.90 21.66 9.37
CA PHE A 240 7.95 21.24 10.76
C PHE A 240 9.13 20.29 11.00
N ASP A 241 9.37 19.34 10.11
CA ASP A 241 10.49 18.42 10.16
C ASP A 241 11.83 19.18 10.03
N ALA A 242 11.93 20.10 9.07
CA ALA A 242 13.10 20.95 8.90
C ALA A 242 13.36 21.85 10.13
N PHE A 243 12.31 22.43 10.72
CA PHE A 243 12.43 23.23 11.94
C PHE A 243 12.95 22.41 13.12
N ASN A 244 12.41 21.21 13.34
CA ASN A 244 12.87 20.32 14.40
C ASN A 244 14.33 19.88 14.21
N ALA A 245 14.73 19.59 12.97
CA ALA A 245 16.12 19.26 12.64
C ALA A 245 17.07 20.42 12.97
N LEU A 246 16.71 21.65 12.57
CA LEU A 246 17.51 22.85 12.85
C LEU A 246 17.59 23.13 14.37
N LEU A 247 16.48 23.00 15.08
CA LEU A 247 16.40 23.17 16.51
C LEU A 247 17.30 22.16 17.25
N SER A 248 17.23 20.90 16.84
CA SER A 248 18.08 19.83 17.36
C SER A 248 19.57 20.12 17.13
N ALA A 249 19.93 20.53 15.92
CA ALA A 249 21.30 20.91 15.60
C ALA A 249 21.80 22.09 16.46
N ALA A 250 20.93 23.09 16.68
CA ALA A 250 21.25 24.24 17.54
C ALA A 250 21.51 23.80 19.01
N PHE A 251 20.66 22.92 19.57
CA PHE A 251 20.87 22.40 20.93
C PHE A 251 22.15 21.59 21.06
N ILE A 252 22.48 20.77 20.05
CA ILE A 252 23.74 20.03 20.03
C ILE A 252 24.94 21.01 20.03
N ALA A 253 24.91 22.03 19.16
CA ALA A 253 25.98 23.02 19.08
C ALA A 253 26.16 23.80 20.39
N LEU A 254 25.06 24.17 21.06
CA LEU A 254 25.10 24.83 22.35
C LEU A 254 25.65 23.92 23.46
N GLY A 255 25.31 22.64 23.42
CA GLY A 255 25.84 21.64 24.35
C GLY A 255 27.37 21.48 24.26
N PHE A 256 27.92 21.50 23.04
CA PHE A 256 29.37 21.48 22.83
C PHE A 256 30.07 22.75 23.30
N ARG A 257 29.44 23.93 23.16
CA ARG A 257 30.00 25.21 23.68
C ARG A 257 30.07 25.29 25.20
N ARG A 258 29.17 24.65 25.92
CA ARG A 258 29.15 24.62 27.40
C ARG A 258 30.21 23.70 28.02
N LYS A 259 30.79 22.81 27.25
CA LYS A 259 31.85 21.89 27.72
C LYS A 259 33.27 22.42 27.49
N ARG A 260 33.39 23.60 26.89
CA ARG A 260 34.63 24.36 26.81
C ARG A 260 34.60 25.54 27.78
#